data_59c4ef975cc34920310a145dff496bf6
#
_entry.id   59c4ef975cc34920310a145dff496bf6
#
_cell.length_a   1.000
_cell.length_b   1.000
_cell.length_c   1.000
_cell.angle_alpha   90.00
_cell.angle_beta   90.00
_cell.angle_gamma   90.00
#
_symmetry.space_group_name_H-M   'P 1'
#
loop_
_entity.id
_entity.type
_entity.pdbx_description
1 polymer ?
#
loop_
_entity_poly.entity_id
_entity_poly.type
_entity_poly.pdbx_seq_one_letter_code
_entity_poly.pdbx_strand_id
1 'polypeptide(L)'
;MKLFSLLILWALSFTLFSVKSSAQSSADAFEAKPSWEEHFNGKGCPNESYWTISKTYTKQHLARYVEDPQNVYVKRGKLHLVLCQNPEDTSSYISGRIVSKRTFSCGKLEFRAKCPVSKGVWNAIWLRDASKEKCRGEIDILEQIGCWGKEKYQLNFHLWGKFGGKSNNHQQNQRYANIDVSDFHIYTLEWYEERFVALVDGQEVCRFSKDEIKEWPFNHDYHMIIALAYGGNWAGACGTDDAALPQTLQVDWIKYYELKKKAR
;
A
#
# COMPACT_ATOMS: atom_id res chain seq x y z
N MET A 1 -48.36 -58.12 29.44
CA MET A 1 -48.43 -57.00 28.53
C MET A 1 -47.03 -56.40 28.40
N LYS A 2 -46.34 -56.65 27.28
CA LYS A 2 -44.99 -56.15 26.97
C LYS A 2 -45.15 -54.99 26.01
N LEU A 3 -44.77 -53.80 26.41
CA LEU A 3 -44.67 -52.63 25.54
C LEU A 3 -43.33 -52.70 24.79
N PHE A 4 -43.42 -52.74 23.46
CA PHE A 4 -42.26 -52.53 22.55
C PHE A 4 -42.11 -51.05 22.26
N SER A 5 -40.99 -50.47 22.71
CA SER A 5 -40.60 -49.12 22.32
C SER A 5 -39.85 -49.16 21.00
N LEU A 6 -40.39 -48.53 19.98
CA LEU A 6 -39.77 -48.37 18.67
C LEU A 6 -38.86 -47.14 18.73
N LEU A 7 -37.56 -47.35 18.68
CA LEU A 7 -36.55 -46.27 18.50
C LEU A 7 -36.40 -46.02 16.99
N ILE A 8 -36.88 -44.85 16.54
CA ILE A 8 -36.65 -44.37 15.18
C ILE A 8 -35.32 -43.61 15.19
N LEU A 9 -34.27 -44.20 14.61
CA LEU A 9 -33.03 -43.50 14.30
C LEU A 9 -33.21 -42.59 13.07
N TRP A 10 -33.18 -41.30 13.28
CA TRP A 10 -33.01 -40.32 12.19
C TRP A 10 -31.53 -40.22 11.85
N ALA A 11 -31.14 -40.79 10.69
CA ALA A 11 -29.84 -40.59 10.10
C ALA A 11 -29.84 -39.21 9.39
N LEU A 12 -29.26 -38.20 10.02
CA LEU A 12 -28.91 -36.93 9.37
C LEU A 12 -27.74 -37.19 8.42
N SER A 13 -28.01 -37.30 7.13
CA SER A 13 -26.99 -37.25 6.10
C SER A 13 -26.50 -35.81 5.93
N PHE A 14 -25.37 -35.47 6.53
CA PHE A 14 -24.62 -34.25 6.23
C PHE A 14 -24.01 -34.41 4.83
N THR A 15 -24.67 -33.87 3.82
CA THR A 15 -24.02 -33.62 2.51
C THR A 15 -23.06 -32.45 2.71
N LEU A 16 -21.77 -32.76 2.83
CA LEU A 16 -20.67 -31.80 2.72
C LEU A 16 -20.68 -31.22 1.30
N PHE A 17 -21.33 -30.08 1.12
CA PHE A 17 -21.10 -29.25 -0.06
C PHE A 17 -19.67 -28.73 0.03
N SER A 18 -18.74 -29.42 -0.62
CA SER A 18 -17.41 -28.91 -0.91
C SER A 18 -17.60 -27.75 -1.89
N VAL A 19 -17.67 -26.53 -1.34
CA VAL A 19 -17.47 -25.30 -2.12
C VAL A 19 -16.02 -25.37 -2.58
N LYS A 20 -15.80 -25.90 -3.79
CA LYS A 20 -14.55 -25.66 -4.50
C LYS A 20 -14.49 -24.16 -4.76
N SER A 21 -13.85 -23.43 -3.84
CA SER A 21 -13.34 -22.12 -4.10
C SER A 21 -12.43 -22.24 -5.31
N SER A 22 -12.85 -21.73 -6.45
CA SER A 22 -12.00 -21.56 -7.61
C SER A 22 -11.06 -20.38 -7.37
N ALA A 23 -10.19 -20.52 -6.38
CA ALA A 23 -8.94 -19.80 -6.34
C ALA A 23 -8.05 -20.42 -7.42
N GLN A 24 -8.37 -20.10 -8.68
CA GLN A 24 -7.43 -20.28 -9.77
C GLN A 24 -6.20 -19.50 -9.35
N SER A 25 -5.08 -20.20 -9.12
CA SER A 25 -3.90 -19.61 -8.50
C SER A 25 -3.51 -18.38 -9.29
N SER A 26 -3.44 -17.24 -8.63
CA SER A 26 -2.99 -15.95 -9.20
C SER A 26 -1.61 -16.05 -9.86
N ALA A 27 -0.81 -17.02 -9.49
CA ALA A 27 0.49 -17.35 -10.06
C ALA A 27 0.48 -17.52 -11.59
N ASP A 28 -0.63 -17.96 -12.19
CA ASP A 28 -0.72 -18.16 -13.63
C ASP A 28 -1.06 -16.89 -14.42
N ALA A 29 -1.51 -15.82 -13.76
CA ALA A 29 -1.91 -14.58 -14.43
C ALA A 29 -0.74 -13.66 -14.77
N PHE A 30 0.36 -13.77 -14.04
CA PHE A 30 1.52 -12.89 -14.16
C PHE A 30 2.73 -13.65 -14.71
N GLU A 31 3.66 -12.91 -15.32
CA GLU A 31 4.94 -13.47 -15.75
C GLU A 31 5.70 -14.04 -14.54
N ALA A 32 6.42 -15.15 -14.74
CA ALA A 32 7.13 -15.83 -13.66
C ALA A 32 8.36 -15.06 -13.16
N LYS A 33 8.91 -14.19 -13.99
CA LYS A 33 10.06 -13.34 -13.65
C LYS A 33 9.63 -11.88 -13.63
N PRO A 34 10.14 -11.07 -12.68
CA PRO A 34 9.88 -9.65 -12.69
C PRO A 34 10.44 -9.01 -13.95
N SER A 35 9.67 -8.11 -14.56
CA SER A 35 10.15 -7.26 -15.66
C SER A 35 10.93 -6.05 -15.16
N TRP A 36 10.81 -5.74 -13.89
CA TRP A 36 11.58 -4.72 -13.19
C TRP A 36 11.71 -5.05 -11.71
N GLU A 37 12.88 -4.74 -11.15
CA GLU A 37 13.13 -4.87 -9.72
C GLU A 37 14.08 -3.79 -9.22
N GLU A 38 13.90 -3.38 -7.97
CA GLU A 38 14.77 -2.49 -7.22
C GLU A 38 15.13 -3.15 -5.88
N HIS A 39 16.41 -3.29 -5.63
CA HIS A 39 16.96 -3.91 -4.42
C HIS A 39 17.67 -2.90 -3.53
N PHE A 40 17.63 -1.63 -3.87
CA PHE A 40 18.31 -0.56 -3.14
C PHE A 40 19.77 -0.89 -2.83
N ASN A 41 20.44 -1.50 -3.79
CA ASN A 41 21.86 -1.83 -3.70
C ASN A 41 22.70 -0.55 -3.70
N GLY A 42 23.80 -0.58 -2.96
CA GLY A 42 24.69 0.56 -2.87
C GLY A 42 24.63 1.30 -1.55
N LYS A 43 25.03 2.59 -1.58
CA LYS A 43 25.12 3.46 -0.41
C LYS A 43 24.90 4.92 -0.84
N GLY A 44 24.22 5.70 -0.03
CA GLY A 44 23.95 7.12 -0.30
C GLY A 44 22.59 7.34 -0.94
N CYS A 45 22.47 8.18 -1.95
CA CYS A 45 21.17 8.46 -2.59
C CYS A 45 20.58 7.23 -3.30
N PRO A 46 19.25 7.09 -3.34
CA PRO A 46 18.59 6.13 -4.22
C PRO A 46 19.00 6.34 -5.68
N ASN A 47 18.97 5.26 -6.47
CA ASN A 47 19.33 5.31 -7.88
C ASN A 47 18.50 6.36 -8.65
N GLU A 48 19.15 7.42 -9.09
CA GLU A 48 18.53 8.53 -9.82
C GLU A 48 17.92 8.12 -11.16
N SER A 49 18.32 6.99 -11.75
CA SER A 49 17.67 6.47 -12.95
C SER A 49 16.27 5.93 -12.66
N TYR A 50 15.97 5.55 -11.41
CA TYR A 50 14.70 4.96 -10.99
C TYR A 50 13.85 5.92 -10.17
N TRP A 51 14.47 6.82 -9.39
CA TRP A 51 13.80 7.62 -8.39
C TRP A 51 14.09 9.12 -8.51
N THR A 52 13.10 9.91 -8.18
CA THR A 52 13.23 11.34 -7.92
C THR A 52 12.94 11.59 -6.44
N ILE A 53 13.84 12.25 -5.73
CA ILE A 53 13.58 12.73 -4.38
C ILE A 53 12.68 13.96 -4.49
N SER A 54 11.55 13.93 -3.79
CA SER A 54 10.56 15.01 -3.87
C SER A 54 10.80 16.06 -2.79
N LYS A 55 10.94 17.32 -3.19
CA LYS A 55 11.02 18.49 -2.30
C LYS A 55 9.67 19.19 -2.30
N THR A 56 8.77 18.77 -1.42
CA THR A 56 7.42 19.35 -1.36
C THR A 56 6.98 19.58 0.08
N TYR A 57 6.12 20.56 0.24
CA TYR A 57 5.36 20.78 1.46
C TYR A 57 3.87 20.78 1.12
N THR A 58 3.07 20.14 1.95
CA THR A 58 1.62 20.21 1.86
C THR A 58 1.04 20.63 3.21
N LYS A 59 -0.11 21.28 3.22
CA LYS A 59 -0.80 21.65 4.46
C LYS A 59 -1.47 20.46 5.17
N GLN A 60 -1.39 19.25 4.56
CA GLN A 60 -2.01 18.05 5.13
C GLN A 60 -1.24 17.47 6.31
N HIS A 61 0.07 17.76 6.39
CA HIS A 61 0.96 17.28 7.45
C HIS A 61 2.00 18.35 7.84
N LEU A 62 2.69 18.13 8.94
CA LEU A 62 3.65 19.09 9.49
C LEU A 62 5.05 18.99 8.84
N ALA A 63 5.45 17.76 8.46
CA ALA A 63 6.79 17.57 7.92
C ALA A 63 6.93 18.10 6.49
N ARG A 64 8.06 18.73 6.19
CA ARG A 64 8.50 19.09 4.84
C ARG A 64 9.33 17.94 4.26
N TYR A 65 9.06 17.56 3.03
CA TYR A 65 9.93 16.62 2.30
C TYR A 65 11.16 17.34 1.77
N VAL A 66 12.33 16.78 2.05
CA VAL A 66 13.63 17.36 1.70
C VAL A 66 14.49 16.38 0.90
N GLU A 67 15.42 16.93 0.13
CA GLU A 67 16.48 16.18 -0.52
C GLU A 67 17.76 16.28 0.33
N ASP A 68 17.71 15.61 1.47
CA ASP A 68 18.82 15.56 2.41
C ASP A 68 19.28 14.11 2.56
N PRO A 69 20.60 13.82 2.45
CA PRO A 69 21.12 12.45 2.59
C PRO A 69 20.94 11.87 3.98
N GLN A 70 20.53 12.65 4.98
CA GLN A 70 20.13 12.14 6.29
C GLN A 70 18.67 11.68 6.32
N ASN A 71 17.81 12.22 5.43
CA ASN A 71 16.39 11.90 5.38
C ASN A 71 16.04 10.90 4.29
N VAL A 72 16.83 10.82 3.21
CA VAL A 72 16.61 9.90 2.09
C VAL A 72 17.91 9.24 1.71
N TYR A 73 18.07 7.98 2.07
CA TYR A 73 19.30 7.28 1.72
C TYR A 73 19.12 5.77 1.57
N VAL A 74 20.07 5.16 0.88
CA VAL A 74 20.24 3.70 0.75
C VAL A 74 21.40 3.25 1.64
N LYS A 75 21.16 2.22 2.44
CA LYS A 75 22.17 1.61 3.30
C LYS A 75 21.84 0.14 3.55
N ARG A 76 22.84 -0.72 3.42
CA ARG A 76 22.70 -2.18 3.66
C ARG A 76 21.56 -2.82 2.85
N GLY A 77 21.46 -2.45 1.56
CA GLY A 77 20.43 -2.99 0.67
C GLY A 77 19.01 -2.55 1.01
N LYS A 78 18.82 -1.37 1.60
CA LYS A 78 17.49 -0.85 1.96
C LYS A 78 17.42 0.65 1.72
N LEU A 79 16.26 1.11 1.25
CA LEU A 79 15.85 2.49 1.32
C LEU A 79 15.50 2.84 2.76
N HIS A 80 15.94 4.01 3.20
CA HIS A 80 15.57 4.62 4.47
C HIS A 80 14.97 6.00 4.19
N LEU A 81 13.72 6.19 4.60
CA LEU A 81 13.11 7.51 4.71
C LEU A 81 13.04 7.87 6.19
N VAL A 82 13.75 8.92 6.59
CA VAL A 82 13.88 9.33 7.98
C VAL A 82 13.10 10.61 8.22
N LEU A 83 12.23 10.54 9.21
CA LEU A 83 11.50 11.66 9.78
C LEU A 83 12.23 12.14 11.04
N CYS A 84 12.54 13.42 11.14
CA CYS A 84 13.15 14.02 12.33
C CYS A 84 12.70 15.48 12.53
N GLN A 85 13.01 16.04 13.69
CA GLN A 85 12.98 17.49 13.85
C GLN A 85 14.00 18.12 12.90
N ASN A 86 13.68 19.29 12.37
CA ASN A 86 14.62 20.04 11.54
C ASN A 86 15.75 20.57 12.41
N PRO A 87 17.04 20.22 12.15
CA PRO A 87 18.14 20.69 12.97
C PRO A 87 18.37 22.22 12.89
N GLU A 88 17.90 22.88 11.82
CA GLU A 88 17.98 24.32 11.64
C GLU A 88 16.82 25.09 12.32
N ASP A 89 15.70 24.39 12.56
CA ASP A 89 14.50 24.95 13.18
C ASP A 89 13.73 23.82 13.91
N THR A 90 14.01 23.65 15.19
CA THR A 90 13.41 22.59 16.03
C THR A 90 11.90 22.73 16.25
N SER A 91 11.26 23.79 15.77
CA SER A 91 9.80 23.92 15.72
C SER A 91 9.18 23.28 14.49
N SER A 92 9.99 22.79 13.56
CA SER A 92 9.57 22.17 12.30
C SER A 92 10.12 20.75 12.13
N TYR A 93 9.58 20.03 11.16
CA TYR A 93 9.92 18.63 10.89
C TYR A 93 10.30 18.46 9.41
N ILE A 94 11.30 17.61 9.18
CA ILE A 94 11.75 17.22 7.84
C ILE A 94 11.67 15.70 7.68
N SER A 95 11.41 15.26 6.45
CA SER A 95 11.25 13.84 6.14
C SER A 95 11.58 13.53 4.69
N GLY A 96 11.55 12.24 4.34
CA GLY A 96 11.83 11.72 3.01
C GLY A 96 10.58 11.36 2.21
N ARG A 97 10.65 11.60 0.89
CA ARG A 97 9.69 11.12 -0.11
C ARG A 97 10.39 10.89 -1.44
N ILE A 98 10.16 9.71 -2.04
CA ILE A 98 10.64 9.41 -3.39
C ILE A 98 9.48 9.07 -4.32
N VAL A 99 9.69 9.34 -5.61
CA VAL A 99 8.72 9.09 -6.69
C VAL A 99 9.41 8.32 -7.79
N SER A 100 8.81 7.23 -8.27
CA SER A 100 9.35 6.45 -9.36
C SER A 100 9.38 7.24 -10.67
N LYS A 101 10.47 7.13 -11.43
CA LYS A 101 10.53 7.69 -12.80
C LYS A 101 9.78 6.83 -13.80
N ARG A 102 9.81 5.50 -13.61
CA ARG A 102 8.96 4.61 -14.39
C ARG A 102 7.52 4.65 -13.87
N THR A 103 6.61 4.28 -14.75
CA THR A 103 5.20 4.04 -14.41
C THR A 103 4.92 2.55 -14.33
N PHE A 104 3.83 2.23 -13.68
CA PHE A 104 3.27 0.89 -13.50
C PHE A 104 1.80 0.89 -13.93
N SER A 105 1.33 -0.20 -14.47
CA SER A 105 -0.07 -0.44 -14.84
C SER A 105 -0.51 -1.83 -14.40
N CYS A 106 -1.52 -2.42 -15.02
CA CYS A 106 -1.95 -3.79 -14.71
C CYS A 106 -0.75 -4.75 -14.68
N GLY A 107 -0.60 -5.46 -13.59
CA GLY A 107 0.54 -6.31 -13.27
C GLY A 107 0.55 -6.67 -11.80
N LYS A 108 1.60 -7.29 -11.30
CA LYS A 108 1.78 -7.58 -9.89
C LYS A 108 2.94 -6.77 -9.33
N LEU A 109 2.65 -5.93 -8.34
CA LEU A 109 3.65 -5.22 -7.54
C LEU A 109 3.86 -5.95 -6.22
N GLU A 110 5.09 -6.22 -5.89
CA GLU A 110 5.51 -6.76 -4.59
C GLU A 110 6.57 -5.84 -4.00
N PHE A 111 6.48 -5.54 -2.72
CA PHE A 111 7.55 -4.85 -2.01
C PHE A 111 7.66 -5.36 -0.58
N ARG A 112 8.89 -5.35 -0.05
CA ARG A 112 9.16 -5.71 1.32
C ARG A 112 9.50 -4.47 2.12
N ALA A 113 8.69 -4.17 3.14
CA ALA A 113 8.81 -2.94 3.91
C ALA A 113 8.45 -3.14 5.38
N LYS A 114 8.93 -2.21 6.23
CA LYS A 114 8.47 -2.04 7.61
C LYS A 114 8.31 -0.57 7.96
N CYS A 115 7.32 -0.28 8.81
CA CYS A 115 6.88 1.05 9.16
C CYS A 115 7.22 1.42 10.60
N PRO A 116 7.66 2.64 10.89
CA PRO A 116 7.63 3.18 12.25
C PRO A 116 6.18 3.44 12.69
N VAL A 117 5.90 3.35 13.98
CA VAL A 117 4.52 3.34 14.51
C VAL A 117 4.27 4.34 15.65
N SER A 118 5.13 5.34 15.86
CA SER A 118 4.90 6.36 16.89
C SER A 118 3.76 7.32 16.51
N LYS A 119 3.13 7.95 17.51
CA LYS A 119 2.05 8.91 17.28
C LYS A 119 2.47 10.02 16.34
N GLY A 120 1.60 10.39 15.45
CA GLY A 120 1.83 11.42 14.43
C GLY A 120 2.51 10.93 13.15
N VAL A 121 3.13 9.76 13.14
CA VAL A 121 3.72 9.19 11.93
C VAL A 121 2.64 8.79 10.93
N TRP A 122 2.93 9.02 9.63
CA TRP A 122 2.10 8.57 8.51
C TRP A 122 3.01 7.93 7.45
N ASN A 123 2.94 6.63 7.37
CA ASN A 123 3.63 5.82 6.38
C ASN A 123 2.73 5.66 5.15
N ALA A 124 3.29 5.84 3.94
CA ALA A 124 2.54 5.66 2.71
C ALA A 124 3.41 5.07 1.59
N ILE A 125 2.95 3.96 1.01
CA ILE A 125 3.44 3.39 -0.24
C ILE A 125 2.24 3.25 -1.16
N TRP A 126 2.20 4.06 -2.23
CA TRP A 126 1.02 4.30 -3.01
C TRP A 126 1.32 4.60 -4.48
N LEU A 127 0.31 4.58 -5.30
CA LEU A 127 0.38 4.81 -6.73
C LEU A 127 -0.53 5.98 -7.10
N ARG A 128 -0.02 6.90 -7.90
CA ARG A 128 -0.76 8.05 -8.41
C ARG A 128 -0.78 8.06 -9.93
N ASP A 129 -1.96 8.33 -10.50
CA ASP A 129 -2.16 8.50 -11.94
C ASP A 129 -1.08 9.43 -12.53
N ALA A 130 -0.35 8.90 -13.52
CA ALA A 130 0.78 9.58 -14.17
C ALA A 130 0.31 10.55 -15.26
N SER A 131 -0.98 10.68 -15.56
CA SER A 131 -1.49 11.61 -16.56
C SER A 131 -1.15 13.05 -16.18
N LYS A 132 -0.81 13.86 -17.17
CA LYS A 132 -0.57 15.30 -17.00
C LYS A 132 -1.86 16.09 -16.75
N GLU A 133 -2.99 15.46 -17.00
CA GLU A 133 -4.32 16.00 -16.74
C GLU A 133 -4.68 15.85 -15.25
N LYS A 134 -5.95 16.07 -14.92
CA LYS A 134 -6.43 15.83 -13.56
C LYS A 134 -6.26 14.36 -13.20
N CYS A 135 -5.62 14.09 -12.04
CA CYS A 135 -5.54 12.77 -11.45
C CYS A 135 -6.94 12.13 -11.41
N ARG A 136 -7.06 10.92 -11.94
CA ARG A 136 -8.32 10.17 -12.00
C ARG A 136 -8.46 9.17 -10.89
N GLY A 137 -7.34 8.62 -10.45
CA GLY A 137 -7.30 7.60 -9.42
C GLY A 137 -5.98 7.61 -8.65
N GLU A 138 -6.05 7.02 -7.46
CA GLU A 138 -4.92 6.80 -6.57
C GLU A 138 -5.11 5.44 -5.89
N ILE A 139 -4.04 4.68 -5.71
CA ILE A 139 -4.07 3.34 -5.16
C ILE A 139 -3.09 3.32 -3.98
N ASP A 140 -3.62 3.34 -2.77
CA ASP A 140 -2.81 3.23 -1.57
C ASP A 140 -2.66 1.76 -1.20
N ILE A 141 -1.46 1.23 -1.39
CA ILE A 141 -1.16 -0.18 -1.13
C ILE A 141 -0.86 -0.38 0.35
N LEU A 142 -0.18 0.59 0.97
CA LEU A 142 0.11 0.62 2.38
C LEU A 142 -0.04 2.05 2.89
N GLU A 143 -1.04 2.30 3.74
CA GLU A 143 -1.13 3.49 4.57
C GLU A 143 -1.26 3.11 6.04
N GLN A 144 -0.42 3.67 6.89
CA GLN A 144 -0.48 3.46 8.32
C GLN A 144 -0.21 4.77 9.05
N ILE A 145 -1.06 5.10 10.01
CA ILE A 145 -0.85 6.22 10.91
C ILE A 145 -0.60 5.73 12.34
N GLY A 146 0.30 6.41 13.05
CA GLY A 146 0.69 6.04 14.41
C GLY A 146 -0.45 5.94 15.41
N CYS A 147 -1.58 6.64 15.15
CA CYS A 147 -2.80 6.55 15.96
C CYS A 147 -3.43 5.15 16.00
N TRP A 148 -3.18 4.32 14.99
CA TRP A 148 -3.74 2.96 14.94
C TRP A 148 -2.86 1.92 15.64
N GLY A 149 -1.69 2.33 16.15
CA GLY A 149 -0.69 1.41 16.67
C GLY A 149 -0.05 0.60 15.55
N LYS A 150 0.61 -0.50 15.90
CA LYS A 150 1.39 -1.31 14.96
C LYS A 150 0.58 -2.39 14.20
N GLU A 151 -0.61 -2.74 14.68
CA GLU A 151 -1.33 -3.92 14.22
C GLU A 151 -2.40 -3.63 13.17
N LYS A 152 -2.41 -2.41 12.61
CA LYS A 152 -3.43 -2.01 11.64
C LYS A 152 -2.84 -1.11 10.56
N TYR A 153 -3.18 -1.41 9.31
CA TYR A 153 -2.94 -0.52 8.19
C TYR A 153 -4.16 -0.46 7.26
N GLN A 154 -4.17 0.52 6.38
CA GLN A 154 -5.22 0.78 5.41
C GLN A 154 -4.70 0.58 3.99
N LEU A 155 -5.56 0.03 3.14
CA LEU A 155 -5.51 0.18 1.69
C LEU A 155 -6.65 1.11 1.28
N ASN A 156 -6.45 1.90 0.23
CA ASN A 156 -7.49 2.80 -0.26
C ASN A 156 -7.43 2.94 -1.77
N PHE A 157 -8.59 3.00 -2.40
CA PHE A 157 -8.72 3.18 -3.84
C PHE A 157 -9.50 4.47 -4.07
N HIS A 158 -8.76 5.55 -4.32
CA HIS A 158 -9.35 6.87 -4.50
C HIS A 158 -9.80 7.08 -5.93
N LEU A 159 -10.99 7.65 -6.07
CA LEU A 159 -11.53 8.13 -7.33
C LEU A 159 -11.64 9.65 -7.30
N TRP A 160 -11.07 10.30 -8.30
CA TRP A 160 -11.02 11.76 -8.37
C TRP A 160 -11.86 12.31 -9.53
N GLY A 161 -12.36 13.53 -9.38
CA GLY A 161 -13.10 14.24 -10.42
C GLY A 161 -14.38 13.51 -10.82
N LYS A 162 -14.59 13.31 -12.13
CA LYS A 162 -15.80 12.64 -12.64
C LYS A 162 -15.94 11.19 -12.16
N PHE A 163 -14.85 10.52 -11.88
CA PHE A 163 -14.83 9.14 -11.37
C PHE A 163 -15.31 9.04 -9.93
N GLY A 164 -15.29 10.11 -9.17
CA GLY A 164 -15.86 10.21 -7.81
C GLY A 164 -17.37 10.44 -7.76
N GLY A 165 -18.05 10.53 -8.92
CA GLY A 165 -19.51 10.52 -9.03
C GLY A 165 -20.22 11.86 -9.01
N LYS A 166 -19.63 12.96 -8.55
CA LYS A 166 -20.17 14.35 -8.63
C LYS A 166 -19.01 15.34 -8.77
N SER A 167 -19.26 16.49 -9.41
CA SER A 167 -18.24 17.54 -9.63
C SER A 167 -17.56 17.95 -8.33
N ASN A 168 -16.26 17.83 -8.24
CA ASN A 168 -15.38 17.96 -7.07
C ASN A 168 -15.29 16.71 -6.17
N ASN A 169 -15.75 15.56 -6.61
CA ASN A 169 -15.82 14.41 -5.76
C ASN A 169 -14.54 13.63 -5.72
N HIS A 170 -14.21 13.34 -4.52
CA HIS A 170 -13.27 12.37 -4.07
C HIS A 170 -14.06 11.24 -3.40
N GLN A 171 -14.05 10.06 -4.00
CA GLN A 171 -14.58 8.85 -3.38
C GLN A 171 -13.42 8.04 -2.85
N GLN A 172 -13.51 7.64 -1.59
CA GLN A 172 -12.57 6.73 -0.92
C GLN A 172 -13.21 5.34 -0.81
N ASN A 173 -12.43 4.31 -1.12
CA ASN A 173 -12.82 2.92 -0.98
C ASN A 173 -11.83 2.22 -0.06
N GLN A 174 -11.96 2.53 1.23
CA GLN A 174 -11.04 2.09 2.28
C GLN A 174 -11.21 0.60 2.61
N ARG A 175 -10.10 -0.07 2.81
CA ARG A 175 -10.00 -1.43 3.35
C ARG A 175 -8.96 -1.43 4.46
N TYR A 176 -9.16 -2.27 5.45
CA TYR A 176 -8.25 -2.37 6.58
C TYR A 176 -7.75 -3.81 6.73
N ALA A 177 -6.50 -3.95 7.09
CA ALA A 177 -5.91 -5.24 7.42
C ALA A 177 -5.15 -5.15 8.75
N ASN A 178 -5.10 -6.28 9.44
CA ASN A 178 -4.42 -6.40 10.73
C ASN A 178 -3.13 -7.19 10.54
N ILE A 179 -2.00 -6.51 10.75
CA ILE A 179 -0.66 -7.07 10.71
C ILE A 179 0.28 -6.16 11.49
N ASP A 180 1.33 -6.71 12.08
CA ASP A 180 2.35 -5.90 12.76
C ASP A 180 3.28 -5.22 11.74
N VAL A 181 2.90 -4.03 11.30
CA VAL A 181 3.66 -3.26 10.30
C VAL A 181 5.05 -2.83 10.77
N SER A 182 5.37 -2.97 12.07
CA SER A 182 6.70 -2.65 12.61
C SER A 182 7.74 -3.73 12.31
N ASP A 183 7.33 -4.87 11.78
CA ASP A 183 8.19 -5.89 11.20
C ASP A 183 8.20 -5.85 9.67
N PHE A 184 9.18 -6.52 9.05
CA PHE A 184 9.23 -6.61 7.60
C PHE A 184 8.23 -7.62 7.07
N HIS A 185 7.31 -7.14 6.23
CA HIS A 185 6.34 -7.96 5.50
C HIS A 185 6.46 -7.75 4.00
N ILE A 186 6.01 -8.73 3.23
CA ILE A 186 5.86 -8.64 1.78
C ILE A 186 4.43 -8.21 1.48
N TYR A 187 4.29 -6.99 0.98
CA TYR A 187 3.03 -6.45 0.51
C TYR A 187 2.91 -6.68 -0.98
N THR A 188 1.80 -7.22 -1.42
CA THR A 188 1.54 -7.53 -2.83
C THR A 188 0.26 -6.86 -3.29
N LEU A 189 0.30 -6.20 -4.44
CA LEU A 189 -0.87 -5.76 -5.19
C LEU A 189 -0.92 -6.50 -6.53
N GLU A 190 -1.87 -7.39 -6.68
CA GLU A 190 -2.25 -7.96 -7.97
C GLU A 190 -3.25 -7.02 -8.64
N TRP A 191 -2.82 -6.39 -9.70
CA TRP A 191 -3.58 -5.38 -10.42
C TRP A 191 -4.03 -5.91 -11.78
N TYR A 192 -5.29 -6.23 -11.86
CA TYR A 192 -5.96 -6.66 -13.09
C TYR A 192 -6.73 -5.51 -13.73
N GLU A 193 -7.21 -5.69 -14.95
CA GLU A 193 -7.97 -4.68 -15.68
C GLU A 193 -9.26 -4.23 -14.96
N GLU A 194 -9.86 -5.12 -14.14
CA GLU A 194 -11.17 -4.88 -13.52
C GLU A 194 -11.19 -5.13 -12.00
N ARG A 195 -10.05 -5.45 -11.39
CA ARG A 195 -9.96 -5.69 -9.95
C ARG A 195 -8.54 -5.57 -9.42
N PHE A 196 -8.47 -5.38 -8.12
CA PHE A 196 -7.26 -5.55 -7.30
C PHE A 196 -7.44 -6.72 -6.34
N VAL A 197 -6.35 -7.39 -6.05
CA VAL A 197 -6.22 -8.31 -4.92
C VAL A 197 -4.97 -7.91 -4.16
N ALA A 198 -5.11 -7.61 -2.88
CA ALA A 198 -3.98 -7.29 -2.03
C ALA A 198 -3.66 -8.44 -1.09
N LEU A 199 -2.38 -8.77 -0.97
CA LEU A 199 -1.90 -9.82 -0.09
C LEU A 199 -0.78 -9.28 0.82
N VAL A 200 -0.65 -9.88 2.00
CA VAL A 200 0.51 -9.71 2.87
C VAL A 200 1.07 -11.09 3.18
N ASP A 201 2.37 -11.28 2.94
CA ASP A 201 3.07 -12.56 3.08
C ASP A 201 2.34 -13.72 2.37
N GLY A 202 1.77 -13.42 1.19
CA GLY A 202 1.02 -14.37 0.38
C GLY A 202 -0.42 -14.65 0.84
N GLN A 203 -0.89 -14.03 1.93
CA GLN A 203 -2.26 -14.15 2.40
C GLN A 203 -3.10 -12.98 1.89
N GLU A 204 -4.23 -13.28 1.25
CA GLU A 204 -5.15 -12.24 0.78
C GLU A 204 -5.75 -11.47 1.96
N VAL A 205 -5.63 -10.15 1.91
CA VAL A 205 -6.16 -9.23 2.94
C VAL A 205 -7.30 -8.38 2.44
N CYS A 206 -7.39 -8.12 1.12
CA CYS A 206 -8.54 -7.45 0.54
C CYS A 206 -8.70 -7.69 -0.96
N ARG A 207 -9.91 -7.44 -1.45
CA ARG A 207 -10.25 -7.27 -2.88
C ARG A 207 -10.98 -5.96 -3.07
N PHE A 208 -10.82 -5.40 -4.28
CA PHE A 208 -11.62 -4.29 -4.76
C PHE A 208 -11.84 -4.46 -6.25
N SER A 209 -13.09 -4.35 -6.72
CA SER A 209 -13.44 -4.63 -8.09
C SER A 209 -14.24 -3.49 -8.74
N LYS A 210 -14.23 -3.48 -10.05
CA LYS A 210 -15.00 -2.56 -10.89
C LYS A 210 -16.50 -2.55 -10.57
N ASP A 211 -17.04 -3.69 -10.14
CA ASP A 211 -18.47 -3.83 -9.81
C ASP A 211 -18.87 -3.02 -8.56
N GLU A 212 -17.90 -2.61 -7.74
CA GLU A 212 -18.13 -1.83 -6.53
C GLU A 212 -18.26 -0.32 -6.81
N ILE A 213 -17.94 0.12 -8.03
CA ILE A 213 -17.92 1.54 -8.40
C ILE A 213 -18.52 1.78 -9.78
N LYS A 214 -18.96 3.02 -10.02
CA LYS A 214 -19.63 3.38 -11.27
C LYS A 214 -18.67 3.45 -12.48
N GLU A 215 -17.49 4.00 -12.29
CA GLU A 215 -16.48 4.15 -13.34
C GLU A 215 -15.11 3.71 -12.79
N TRP A 216 -14.35 2.96 -13.61
CA TRP A 216 -13.06 2.38 -13.23
C TRP A 216 -11.91 3.20 -13.83
N PRO A 217 -11.17 3.98 -13.02
CA PRO A 217 -10.08 4.82 -13.52
C PRO A 217 -8.72 4.14 -13.58
N PHE A 218 -8.61 2.87 -13.19
CA PHE A 218 -7.34 2.21 -12.90
C PHE A 218 -6.70 1.46 -14.08
N ASN A 219 -7.06 1.82 -15.33
CA ASN A 219 -6.48 1.24 -16.56
C ASN A 219 -5.50 2.20 -17.23
N HIS A 220 -4.66 2.86 -16.43
CA HIS A 220 -3.67 3.84 -16.87
C HIS A 220 -2.33 3.57 -16.20
N ASP A 221 -1.35 4.38 -16.55
CA ASP A 221 -0.04 4.36 -15.94
C ASP A 221 -0.01 5.17 -14.64
N TYR A 222 0.66 4.64 -13.64
CA TYR A 222 0.77 5.23 -12.31
C TYR A 222 2.23 5.33 -11.87
N HIS A 223 2.62 6.43 -11.25
CA HIS A 223 3.89 6.55 -10.53
C HIS A 223 3.76 5.98 -9.12
N MET A 224 4.76 5.21 -8.68
CA MET A 224 4.88 4.80 -7.28
C MET A 224 5.47 5.93 -6.45
N ILE A 225 4.91 6.14 -5.27
CA ILE A 225 5.36 7.11 -4.29
C ILE A 225 5.57 6.40 -2.96
N ILE A 226 6.71 6.65 -2.34
CA ILE A 226 7.06 6.17 -1.01
C ILE A 226 7.32 7.40 -0.16
N ALA A 227 6.60 7.55 0.95
CA ALA A 227 6.64 8.74 1.76
C ALA A 227 6.49 8.43 3.25
N LEU A 228 7.15 9.23 4.08
CA LEU A 228 6.98 9.23 5.52
C LEU A 228 6.59 10.65 5.94
N ALA A 229 5.34 10.85 6.35
CA ALA A 229 4.82 12.14 6.79
C ALA A 229 4.64 12.20 8.31
N TYR A 230 4.32 13.37 8.85
CA TYR A 230 4.15 13.58 10.29
C TYR A 230 3.07 14.60 10.62
N GLY A 231 2.20 14.26 11.58
CA GLY A 231 1.20 15.16 12.11
C GLY A 231 0.10 15.52 11.11
N GLY A 232 -0.44 16.73 11.26
CA GLY A 232 -1.59 17.20 10.50
C GLY A 232 -2.91 16.66 11.01
N ASN A 233 -3.99 16.91 10.25
CA ASN A 233 -5.34 16.61 10.73
C ASN A 233 -5.64 15.11 10.84
N TRP A 234 -5.01 14.29 10.01
CA TRP A 234 -5.27 12.85 9.99
C TRP A 234 -4.28 12.06 10.84
N ALA A 235 -3.01 12.11 10.55
CA ALA A 235 -1.99 11.36 11.30
C ALA A 235 -1.77 11.92 12.70
N GLY A 236 -1.98 13.24 12.89
CA GLY A 236 -1.89 13.93 14.17
C GLY A 236 -3.19 13.94 14.98
N ALA A 237 -4.25 13.24 14.56
CA ALA A 237 -5.54 13.26 15.25
C ALA A 237 -5.49 12.80 16.71
N CYS A 238 -4.52 11.94 17.07
CA CYS A 238 -4.26 11.50 18.45
C CYS A 238 -3.03 12.17 19.08
N GLY A 239 -2.55 13.28 18.51
CA GLY A 239 -1.33 13.96 18.88
C GLY A 239 -0.10 13.45 18.15
N THR A 240 1.04 14.05 18.46
CA THR A 240 2.38 13.68 17.96
C THR A 240 3.26 13.24 19.13
N ASP A 241 4.28 12.43 18.84
CA ASP A 241 5.27 11.98 19.83
C ASP A 241 6.68 12.41 19.35
N ASP A 242 7.03 13.65 19.65
CA ASP A 242 8.30 14.23 19.23
C ASP A 242 9.49 13.58 19.93
N ALA A 243 9.29 13.00 21.13
CA ALA A 243 10.33 12.30 21.87
C ALA A 243 10.73 10.97 21.21
N ALA A 244 9.85 10.41 20.39
CA ALA A 244 10.14 9.19 19.63
C ALA A 244 10.92 9.44 18.33
N LEU A 245 11.16 10.69 17.93
CA LEU A 245 11.96 11.02 16.74
C LEU A 245 13.45 10.77 16.98
N PRO A 246 14.24 10.36 15.98
CA PRO A 246 13.83 10.14 14.59
C PRO A 246 13.08 8.82 14.36
N GLN A 247 12.23 8.79 13.32
CA GLN A 247 11.50 7.62 12.88
C GLN A 247 11.91 7.23 11.45
N THR A 248 11.89 5.94 11.10
CA THR A 248 12.40 5.49 9.80
C THR A 248 11.48 4.46 9.15
N LEU A 249 10.94 4.79 7.98
CA LEU A 249 10.33 3.82 7.05
C LEU A 249 11.45 3.14 6.27
N GLN A 250 11.43 1.82 6.19
CA GLN A 250 12.42 1.04 5.45
C GLN A 250 11.75 0.21 4.35
N VAL A 251 12.34 0.23 3.15
CA VAL A 251 11.95 -0.65 2.04
C VAL A 251 13.18 -1.46 1.62
N ASP A 252 13.03 -2.78 1.61
CA ASP A 252 14.11 -3.73 1.29
C ASP A 252 14.25 -3.91 -0.22
N TRP A 253 13.15 -4.23 -0.88
CA TRP A 253 13.10 -4.40 -2.33
C TRP A 253 11.69 -4.15 -2.87
N ILE A 254 11.60 -3.93 -4.19
CA ILE A 254 10.36 -3.80 -4.96
C ILE A 254 10.50 -4.63 -6.23
N LYS A 255 9.46 -5.36 -6.62
CA LYS A 255 9.39 -6.15 -7.85
C LYS A 255 8.09 -5.86 -8.59
N TYR A 256 8.17 -5.83 -9.91
CA TYR A 256 7.01 -5.71 -10.77
C TYR A 256 7.00 -6.81 -11.82
N TYR A 257 5.85 -7.46 -11.96
CA TYR A 257 5.61 -8.56 -12.90
C TYR A 257 4.51 -8.16 -13.86
N GLU A 258 4.75 -8.31 -15.15
CA GLU A 258 3.75 -8.04 -16.18
C GLU A 258 2.56 -9.00 -16.08
N LEU A 259 1.37 -8.51 -16.37
CA LEU A 259 0.20 -9.35 -16.59
C LEU A 259 0.39 -10.11 -17.92
N LYS A 260 0.24 -11.43 -17.91
CA LYS A 260 0.34 -12.23 -19.13
C LYS A 260 -0.74 -11.81 -20.14
N LYS A 261 -0.34 -11.62 -21.37
CA LYS A 261 -1.29 -11.39 -22.47
C LYS A 261 -2.12 -12.65 -22.65
N LYS A 262 -3.45 -12.53 -22.65
CA LYS A 262 -4.30 -13.64 -23.03
C LYS A 262 -3.90 -14.09 -24.43
N ALA A 263 -3.62 -15.39 -24.58
CA ALA A 263 -3.47 -15.96 -25.91
C ALA A 263 -4.74 -15.67 -26.71
N ARG A 264 -4.59 -15.02 -27.87
CA ARG A 264 -5.69 -14.73 -28.77
C ARG A 264 -6.16 -15.99 -29.47
#